data_9f643d352432045f32007c97e90ccf50
#
_entry.id   9f643d352432045f32007c97e90ccf50
#
_cell.length_a   1.000
_cell.length_b   1.000
_cell.length_c   1.000
_cell.angle_alpha   90.00
_cell.angle_beta   90.00
_cell.angle_gamma   90.00
#
_symmetry.space_group_name_H-M   'P 1'
#
loop_
_entity.id
_entity.type
_entity.pdbx_description
1 polymer ?
#
loop_
_entity_poly.entity_id
_entity_poly.type
_entity_poly.pdbx_seq_one_letter_code
_entity_poly.pdbx_strand_id
1 'polypeptide(L)'
;WNLREYPTHDSFYRYMSELNQIYLSHPALSEWDYLEDGFQWLDCHQRGKCIYSILRQSANEKLVAVFNFSNKEQEDYEVKITGAKDGKLLLYSDWERFGGATEEATEICVLNGEKLSCKLKPFSGMLIQIL
;
A
#
# COMPACT_ATOMS: atom_id res chain seq x y z
N TRP A 1 19.89 -18.76 -6.82
CA TRP A 1 19.26 -19.15 -5.54
C TRP A 1 20.18 -18.96 -4.33
N ASN A 2 21.51 -18.97 -4.50
CA ASN A 2 22.47 -18.74 -3.41
C ASN A 2 22.27 -17.39 -2.69
N LEU A 3 21.75 -16.40 -3.40
CA LEU A 3 21.49 -15.07 -2.81
C LEU A 3 20.44 -15.11 -1.70
N ARG A 4 19.54 -16.09 -1.67
CA ARG A 4 18.55 -16.26 -0.59
C ARG A 4 19.15 -16.68 0.75
N GLU A 5 20.39 -17.11 0.77
CA GLU A 5 21.12 -17.36 2.03
C GLU A 5 21.42 -16.07 2.80
N TYR A 6 21.36 -14.92 2.11
CA TYR A 6 21.54 -13.61 2.73
C TYR A 6 20.19 -13.04 3.19
N PRO A 7 20.04 -12.65 4.48
CA PRO A 7 18.76 -12.20 5.05
C PRO A 7 18.07 -11.08 4.26
N THR A 8 18.82 -10.10 3.77
CA THR A 8 18.26 -8.98 2.99
C THR A 8 17.64 -9.44 1.67
N HIS A 9 18.29 -10.36 0.97
CA HIS A 9 17.77 -10.91 -0.28
C HIS A 9 16.58 -11.82 -0.05
N ASP A 10 16.59 -12.60 1.05
CA ASP A 10 15.45 -13.46 1.40
C ASP A 10 14.22 -12.60 1.81
N SER A 11 14.41 -11.53 2.56
CA SER A 11 13.35 -10.59 2.92
C SER A 11 12.71 -9.95 1.69
N PHE A 12 13.53 -9.51 0.74
CA PHE A 12 13.03 -8.96 -0.53
C PHE A 12 12.29 -10.01 -1.36
N TYR A 13 12.80 -11.24 -1.43
CA TYR A 13 12.12 -12.34 -2.11
C TYR A 13 10.75 -12.61 -1.49
N ARG A 14 10.62 -12.62 -0.17
CA ARG A 14 9.35 -12.80 0.55
C ARG A 14 8.37 -11.69 0.22
N TYR A 15 8.84 -10.43 0.26
CA TYR A 15 8.02 -9.28 -0.10
C TYR A 15 7.48 -9.39 -1.53
N MET A 16 8.34 -9.68 -2.51
CA MET A 16 7.94 -9.82 -3.91
C MET A 16 7.00 -11.01 -4.14
N SER A 17 7.23 -12.12 -3.45
CA SER A 17 6.36 -13.29 -3.53
C SER A 17 4.94 -12.97 -3.03
N GLU A 18 4.85 -12.26 -1.92
CA GLU A 18 3.57 -11.87 -1.35
C GLU A 18 2.84 -10.81 -2.19
N LEU A 19 3.57 -9.82 -2.70
CA LEU A 19 3.03 -8.84 -3.64
C LEU A 19 2.47 -9.51 -4.90
N ASN A 20 3.18 -10.50 -5.45
CA ASN A 20 2.70 -11.26 -6.61
C ASN A 20 1.43 -12.08 -6.28
N GLN A 21 1.34 -12.67 -5.10
CA GLN A 21 0.13 -13.39 -4.67
C GLN A 21 -1.06 -12.43 -4.53
N ILE A 22 -0.84 -11.25 -3.97
CA ILE A 22 -1.85 -10.20 -3.89
C ILE A 22 -2.30 -9.78 -5.29
N TYR A 23 -1.35 -9.55 -6.21
CA TYR A 23 -1.66 -9.20 -7.59
C TYR A 23 -2.56 -10.24 -8.29
N LEU A 24 -2.26 -11.52 -8.09
CA LEU A 24 -3.02 -12.61 -8.69
C LEU A 24 -4.40 -12.83 -8.04
N SER A 25 -4.57 -12.48 -6.77
CA SER A 25 -5.81 -12.73 -6.01
C SER A 25 -6.77 -11.55 -5.97
N HIS A 26 -6.31 -10.35 -6.40
CA HIS A 26 -7.11 -9.13 -6.33
C HIS A 26 -7.42 -8.57 -7.74
N PRO A 27 -8.65 -8.76 -8.25
CA PRO A 27 -9.07 -8.28 -9.57
C PRO A 27 -8.87 -6.77 -9.79
N ALA A 28 -8.94 -5.97 -8.73
CA ALA A 28 -8.69 -4.53 -8.80
C ALA A 28 -7.32 -4.16 -9.37
N LEU A 29 -6.33 -5.05 -9.30
CA LEU A 29 -4.98 -4.81 -9.80
C LEU A 29 -4.80 -5.17 -11.28
N SER A 30 -5.70 -5.96 -11.88
CA SER A 30 -5.51 -6.51 -13.22
C SER A 30 -6.71 -6.41 -14.15
N GLU A 31 -7.94 -6.56 -13.64
CA GLU A 31 -9.14 -6.70 -14.48
C GLU A 31 -9.40 -5.47 -15.37
N TRP A 32 -9.25 -4.27 -14.82
CA TRP A 32 -9.45 -3.01 -15.53
C TRP A 32 -8.15 -2.26 -15.84
N ASP A 33 -7.08 -2.99 -16.05
CA ASP A 33 -5.75 -2.40 -16.25
C ASP A 33 -5.67 -1.53 -17.52
N TYR A 34 -6.51 -1.80 -18.50
CA TYR A 34 -6.60 -1.07 -19.77
C TYR A 34 -7.76 -0.05 -19.84
N LEU A 35 -8.48 0.15 -18.72
CA LEU A 35 -9.61 1.08 -18.65
C LEU A 35 -9.23 2.29 -17.80
N GLU A 36 -9.71 3.47 -18.21
CA GLU A 36 -9.50 4.70 -17.41
C GLU A 36 -10.07 4.56 -15.99
N ASP A 37 -11.20 3.88 -15.85
CA ASP A 37 -11.85 3.66 -14.55
C ASP A 37 -11.06 2.72 -13.62
N GLY A 38 -10.11 1.95 -14.14
CA GLY A 38 -9.28 1.04 -13.35
C GLY A 38 -8.22 1.72 -12.50
N PHE A 39 -7.92 2.99 -12.77
CA PHE A 39 -6.87 3.74 -12.09
C PHE A 39 -7.30 5.17 -11.79
N GLN A 40 -7.04 5.65 -10.58
CA GLN A 40 -7.26 7.04 -10.20
C GLN A 40 -6.16 7.54 -9.27
N TRP A 41 -5.63 8.72 -9.54
CA TRP A 41 -4.84 9.45 -8.56
C TRP A 41 -5.75 9.93 -7.43
N LEU A 42 -5.45 9.56 -6.20
CA LEU A 42 -6.11 10.12 -5.01
C LEU A 42 -5.36 11.35 -4.52
N ASP A 43 -4.04 11.26 -4.43
CA ASP A 43 -3.16 12.38 -4.11
C ASP A 43 -1.83 12.23 -4.83
N CYS A 44 -1.46 13.27 -5.58
CA CYS A 44 -0.17 13.37 -6.27
C CYS A 44 0.43 14.79 -6.14
N HIS A 45 -0.15 15.64 -5.30
CA HIS A 45 0.17 17.08 -5.24
C HIS A 45 0.93 17.49 -3.98
N GLN A 46 1.37 16.55 -3.13
CA GLN A 46 2.15 16.81 -1.92
C GLN A 46 3.59 17.21 -2.27
N ARG A 47 3.74 18.38 -2.90
CA ARG A 47 5.04 18.91 -3.29
C ARG A 47 5.95 19.04 -2.06
N GLY A 48 7.15 18.48 -2.15
CA GLY A 48 8.13 18.48 -1.06
C GLY A 48 7.96 17.36 -0.02
N LYS A 49 6.83 16.64 0.01
CA LYS A 49 6.64 15.46 0.87
C LYS A 49 6.91 14.14 0.13
N CYS A 50 6.82 14.11 -1.19
CA CYS A 50 6.99 12.92 -2.03
C CYS A 50 6.09 11.76 -1.61
N ILE A 51 4.83 12.06 -1.24
CA ILE A 51 3.82 11.07 -0.92
C ILE A 51 2.83 10.99 -2.08
N TYR A 52 2.49 9.78 -2.47
CA TYR A 52 1.56 9.52 -3.56
C TYR A 52 0.55 8.47 -3.12
N SER A 53 -0.71 8.67 -3.47
CA SER A 53 -1.74 7.65 -3.29
C SER A 53 -2.55 7.47 -4.56
N ILE A 54 -2.84 6.21 -4.85
CA ILE A 54 -3.60 5.79 -6.02
C ILE A 54 -4.72 4.85 -5.61
N LEU A 55 -5.81 4.90 -6.36
CA LEU A 55 -6.89 3.93 -6.32
C LEU A 55 -6.77 3.01 -7.54
N ARG A 56 -6.81 1.71 -7.27
CA ARG A 56 -7.02 0.67 -8.28
C ARG A 56 -8.39 0.05 -8.04
N GLN A 57 -9.14 -0.19 -9.10
CA GLN A 57 -10.47 -0.79 -8.96
C GLN A 57 -10.83 -1.72 -10.10
N SER A 58 -11.78 -2.61 -9.80
CA SER A 58 -12.51 -3.46 -10.75
C SER A 58 -14.00 -3.26 -10.52
N ALA A 59 -14.83 -4.09 -11.16
CA ALA A 59 -16.27 -4.04 -10.98
C ALA A 59 -16.73 -4.16 -9.51
N ASN A 60 -16.02 -4.97 -8.71
CA ASN A 60 -16.44 -5.34 -7.35
C ASN A 60 -15.39 -5.10 -6.27
N GLU A 61 -14.25 -4.54 -6.60
CA GLU A 61 -13.15 -4.38 -5.65
C GLU A 61 -12.44 -3.05 -5.83
N LYS A 62 -12.00 -2.48 -4.70
CA LYS A 62 -11.17 -1.29 -4.65
C LYS A 62 -9.95 -1.53 -3.78
N LEU A 63 -8.79 -1.14 -4.26
CA LEU A 63 -7.53 -1.12 -3.53
C LEU A 63 -6.92 0.27 -3.56
N VAL A 64 -6.37 0.69 -2.44
CA VAL A 64 -5.59 1.93 -2.33
C VAL A 64 -4.15 1.58 -2.07
N ALA A 65 -3.25 2.13 -2.88
CA ALA A 65 -1.82 2.09 -2.60
C ALA A 65 -1.35 3.48 -2.16
N VAL A 66 -0.56 3.53 -1.09
CA VAL A 66 0.04 4.75 -0.56
C VAL A 66 1.55 4.57 -0.49
N PHE A 67 2.29 5.53 -1.04
CA PHE A 67 3.75 5.49 -1.11
C PHE A 67 4.37 6.72 -0.48
N ASN A 68 5.38 6.52 0.35
CA ASN A 68 6.27 7.56 0.83
C ASN A 68 7.65 7.37 0.19
N PHE A 69 7.98 8.21 -0.80
CA PHE A 69 9.27 8.21 -1.48
C PHE A 69 10.27 9.19 -0.87
N SER A 70 9.99 9.70 0.33
CA SER A 70 10.90 10.60 1.05
C SER A 70 11.70 9.86 2.12
N ASN A 71 12.76 10.49 2.57
CA ASN A 71 13.55 10.04 3.71
C ASN A 71 12.98 10.50 5.07
N LYS A 72 11.76 11.01 5.08
CA LYS A 72 11.07 11.49 6.28
C LYS A 72 9.88 10.60 6.63
N GLU A 73 9.71 10.31 7.90
CA GLU A 73 8.51 9.68 8.42
C GLU A 73 7.31 10.64 8.31
N GLN A 74 6.14 10.10 8.00
CA GLN A 74 4.87 10.82 7.95
C GLN A 74 3.91 10.19 8.98
N GLU A 75 3.62 10.93 10.05
CA GLU A 75 2.77 10.43 11.14
C GLU A 75 1.28 10.54 10.84
N ASP A 76 0.88 11.53 10.05
CA ASP A 76 -0.52 11.94 9.86
C ASP A 76 -0.84 12.17 8.38
N TYR A 77 -0.55 11.19 7.52
CA TYR A 77 -0.98 11.28 6.14
C TYR A 77 -2.47 10.93 6.01
N GLU A 78 -3.24 11.82 5.41
CA GLU A 78 -4.68 11.66 5.24
C GLU A 78 -5.08 11.76 3.78
N VAL A 79 -5.96 10.86 3.35
CA VAL A 79 -6.56 10.88 2.01
C VAL A 79 -8.03 10.49 2.07
N LYS A 80 -8.86 11.16 1.24
CA LYS A 80 -10.27 10.85 1.12
C LYS A 80 -10.51 9.76 0.08
N ILE A 81 -11.32 8.76 0.46
CA ILE A 81 -11.74 7.65 -0.41
C ILE A 81 -13.26 7.62 -0.46
N THR A 82 -13.81 8.14 -1.53
CA THR A 82 -15.26 8.27 -1.67
C THR A 82 -15.97 6.91 -1.64
N GLY A 83 -16.99 6.80 -0.79
CA GLY A 83 -17.81 5.60 -0.63
C GLY A 83 -17.17 4.48 0.21
N ALA A 84 -15.99 4.72 0.79
CA ALA A 84 -15.36 3.75 1.69
C ALA A 84 -16.13 3.64 3.01
N LYS A 85 -16.23 2.42 3.54
CA LYS A 85 -16.88 2.13 4.84
C LYS A 85 -15.90 1.51 5.81
N ASP A 86 -15.03 0.64 5.32
CA ASP A 86 -14.01 -0.06 6.08
C ASP A 86 -12.80 -0.32 5.20
N GLY A 87 -11.67 -0.67 5.80
CA GLY A 87 -10.43 -0.94 5.09
C GLY A 87 -9.60 -2.02 5.78
N LYS A 88 -8.98 -2.86 4.97
CA LYS A 88 -8.07 -3.91 5.42
C LYS A 88 -6.69 -3.69 4.83
N LEU A 89 -5.67 -3.53 5.70
CA LEU A 89 -4.28 -3.51 5.27
C LEU A 89 -3.86 -4.89 4.77
N LEU A 90 -3.46 -4.96 3.51
CA LEU A 90 -3.02 -6.21 2.86
C LEU A 90 -1.51 -6.38 2.92
N LEU A 91 -0.77 -5.30 2.74
CA LEU A 91 0.68 -5.32 2.65
C LEU A 91 1.27 -4.00 3.11
N TYR A 92 2.37 -4.06 3.86
CA TYR A 92 3.20 -2.91 4.18
C TYR A 92 4.67 -3.27 4.07
N SER A 93 5.41 -2.54 3.27
CA SER A 93 6.81 -2.86 2.95
C SER A 93 7.77 -2.75 4.13
N ASP A 94 7.41 -1.99 5.20
CA ASP A 94 8.23 -1.84 6.40
C ASP A 94 7.93 -2.87 7.50
N TRP A 95 7.14 -3.90 7.25
CA TRP A 95 6.93 -4.97 8.22
C TRP A 95 8.25 -5.72 8.51
N GLU A 96 8.45 -6.10 9.78
CA GLU A 96 9.67 -6.79 10.23
C GLU A 96 9.96 -8.07 9.44
N ARG A 97 8.93 -8.80 9.01
CA ARG A 97 9.08 -10.00 8.18
C ARG A 97 9.69 -9.74 6.80
N PHE A 98 9.72 -8.48 6.38
CA PHE A 98 10.38 -8.03 5.14
C PHE A 98 11.70 -7.28 5.41
N GLY A 99 12.19 -7.32 6.65
CA GLY A 99 13.40 -6.61 7.06
C GLY A 99 13.19 -5.16 7.46
N GLY A 100 11.94 -4.73 7.62
CA GLY A 100 11.56 -3.41 8.14
C GLY A 100 11.60 -3.32 9.67
N ALA A 101 11.04 -2.26 10.22
CA ALA A 101 11.04 -1.95 11.65
C ALA A 101 9.64 -1.98 12.28
N THR A 102 8.58 -2.18 11.49
CA THR A 102 7.20 -2.13 11.97
C THR A 102 6.66 -3.54 12.24
N GLU A 103 6.20 -3.79 13.46
CA GLU A 103 5.49 -5.02 13.81
C GLU A 103 4.14 -5.08 13.08
N GLU A 104 3.74 -6.26 12.60
CA GLU A 104 2.47 -6.45 11.86
C GLU A 104 1.23 -6.12 12.69
N ALA A 105 1.29 -6.31 14.01
CA ALA A 105 0.20 -5.99 14.92
C ALA A 105 0.02 -4.48 15.15
N THR A 106 0.96 -3.65 14.72
CA THR A 106 0.88 -2.19 14.88
C THR A 106 -0.17 -1.62 13.94
N GLU A 107 -1.12 -0.87 14.49
CA GLU A 107 -2.11 -0.14 13.70
C GLU A 107 -1.46 1.08 13.03
N ILE A 108 -1.23 0.98 11.74
CA ILE A 108 -0.56 2.02 10.93
C ILE A 108 -1.49 2.72 9.94
N CYS A 109 -2.69 2.20 9.74
CA CYS A 109 -3.72 2.86 8.96
C CYS A 109 -5.10 2.65 9.59
N VAL A 110 -5.90 3.69 9.55
CA VAL A 110 -7.29 3.68 10.06
C VAL A 110 -8.19 4.35 9.03
N LEU A 111 -9.28 3.68 8.69
CA LEU A 111 -10.34 4.27 7.89
C LEU A 111 -11.48 4.71 8.81
N ASN A 112 -11.77 6.00 8.82
CA ASN A 112 -12.86 6.59 9.58
C ASN A 112 -13.84 7.27 8.61
N GLY A 113 -14.92 6.58 8.29
CA GLY A 113 -15.77 6.96 7.17
C GLY A 113 -14.98 6.93 5.87
N GLU A 114 -15.04 8.01 5.10
CA GLU A 114 -14.29 8.14 3.84
C GLU A 114 -12.83 8.62 4.00
N LYS A 115 -12.36 8.81 5.23
CA LYS A 115 -11.05 9.35 5.52
C LYS A 115 -10.08 8.24 5.93
N LEU A 116 -9.10 7.98 5.10
CA LEU A 116 -7.99 7.09 5.40
C LEU A 116 -6.85 7.90 6.01
N SER A 117 -6.41 7.52 7.21
CA SER A 117 -5.25 8.09 7.90
C SER A 117 -4.15 7.04 8.00
N CYS A 118 -2.93 7.39 7.63
CA CYS A 118 -1.80 6.46 7.58
C CYS A 118 -0.56 7.03 8.25
N LYS A 119 0.21 6.14 8.88
CA LYS A 119 1.59 6.39 9.32
C LYS A 119 2.53 5.72 8.34
N LEU A 120 3.46 6.47 7.79
CA LEU A 120 4.35 6.01 6.73
C LEU A 120 5.82 6.20 7.15
N LYS A 121 6.55 5.11 7.25
CA LYS A 121 8.01 5.15 7.39
C LYS A 121 8.67 5.67 6.13
N PRO A 122 9.91 6.17 6.21
CA PRO A 122 10.67 6.57 5.02
C PRO A 122 10.74 5.43 3.99
N PHE A 123 10.62 5.77 2.71
CA PHE A 123 10.73 4.83 1.59
C PHE A 123 9.84 3.58 1.72
N SER A 124 8.64 3.77 2.22
CA SER A 124 7.69 2.69 2.43
C SER A 124 6.46 2.80 1.53
N GLY A 125 5.79 1.68 1.33
CA GLY A 125 4.52 1.60 0.62
C GLY A 125 3.57 0.62 1.27
N MET A 126 2.28 0.93 1.23
CA MET A 126 1.23 0.06 1.74
C MET A 126 0.12 -0.14 0.71
N LEU A 127 -0.54 -1.27 0.83
CA LEU A 127 -1.69 -1.66 0.01
C LEU A 127 -2.87 -1.99 0.91
N ILE A 128 -4.00 -1.34 0.67
CA ILE A 128 -5.19 -1.38 1.52
C ILE A 128 -6.39 -1.76 0.66
N GLN A 129 -7.10 -2.81 1.04
CA GLN A 129 -8.39 -3.16 0.45
C GLN A 129 -9.48 -2.31 1.08
N ILE A 130 -10.33 -1.72 0.26
CA ILE A 130 -11.48 -0.91 0.69
C ILE A 130 -12.74 -1.78 0.64
N LEU A 131 -13.43 -1.79 1.75
CA LEU A 131 -14.63 -2.60 1.96
C LEU A 131 -15.89 -1.73 2.06
#